data_035fa163f6fe216f2d3b0bfbda65dd43
#
_entry.id   035fa163f6fe216f2d3b0bfbda65dd43
#
_cell.length_a   1.000
_cell.length_b   1.000
_cell.length_c   1.000
_cell.angle_alpha   90.00
_cell.angle_beta   90.00
_cell.angle_gamma   90.00
#
_symmetry.space_group_name_H-M   'P 1'
#
loop_
_entity.id
_entity.type
_entity.pdbx_description
1 polymer ?
#
loop_
_entity_poly.entity_id
_entity_poly.type
_entity_poly.pdbx_seq_one_letter_code
_entity_poly.pdbx_strand_id
1 'polypeptide(L)'
;EERLNIEFIETQRMTSGEISNMVSKAVMSGSDEFDLVFGQMYESARDAQSGIFLDWNTIPYVDFDKPWYVKSISDAAVGGKLYLIESELCLGYFQQTWMMLYNKTKADELGNIPDLYQIVKDGGWTLDLLNQLTADVYQDLNGDTVRDDTDFYGFAGTPGGCLLAAFMYGADAKIAEVNTNLEVEQLIDSEKTLNVLSTMSELFYTNSGT
;
A
#
# COMPACT_ATOMS: atom_id res chain seq x y z
N GLU A 1 -0.60 -16.97 24.63
CA GLU A 1 0.41 -17.16 25.69
C GLU A 1 0.23 -18.51 26.38
N GLU A 2 -0.88 -18.78 27.06
CA GLU A 2 -1.12 -20.03 27.80
C GLU A 2 -0.93 -21.29 26.94
N ARG A 3 -1.44 -21.31 25.71
CA ARG A 3 -1.36 -22.47 24.81
C ARG A 3 0.06 -22.85 24.43
N LEU A 4 0.95 -21.87 24.29
CA LEU A 4 2.31 -22.05 23.79
C LEU A 4 3.36 -21.94 24.89
N ASN A 5 2.93 -21.62 26.11
CA ASN A 5 3.81 -21.35 27.25
C ASN A 5 4.91 -20.32 26.93
N ILE A 6 4.51 -19.25 26.24
CA ILE A 6 5.36 -18.10 25.91
C ILE A 6 4.78 -16.83 26.54
N GLU A 7 5.64 -15.89 26.84
CA GLU A 7 5.28 -14.57 27.32
C GLU A 7 5.72 -13.53 26.28
N PHE A 8 4.79 -12.64 25.92
CA PHE A 8 5.11 -11.49 25.06
C PHE A 8 5.41 -10.30 25.96
N ILE A 9 6.66 -9.85 25.93
CA ILE A 9 7.11 -8.66 26.64
C ILE A 9 7.17 -7.51 25.64
N GLU A 10 6.13 -6.69 25.63
CA GLU A 10 6.11 -5.48 24.81
C GLU A 10 6.99 -4.40 25.48
N THR A 11 8.12 -4.08 24.87
CA THR A 11 9.08 -3.16 25.45
C THR A 11 8.69 -1.70 25.24
N GLN A 12 8.23 -1.33 24.04
CA GLN A 12 7.81 0.05 23.75
C GLN A 12 6.85 0.15 22.55
N ARG A 13 5.97 1.16 22.61
CA ARG A 13 5.19 1.65 21.47
C ARG A 13 5.78 2.99 21.04
N MET A 14 6.31 3.02 19.82
CA MET A 14 7.02 4.17 19.28
C MET A 14 6.60 4.43 17.84
N THR A 15 6.98 5.58 17.32
CA THR A 15 6.91 5.82 15.86
C THR A 15 7.88 4.89 15.12
N SER A 16 7.61 4.61 13.85
CA SER A 16 8.44 3.71 13.05
C SER A 16 9.92 4.14 13.00
N GLY A 17 10.19 5.43 12.89
CA GLY A 17 11.58 5.94 12.89
C GLY A 17 12.30 5.79 14.22
N GLU A 18 11.58 5.89 15.35
CA GLU A 18 12.15 5.64 16.68
C GLU A 18 12.47 4.16 16.88
N ILE A 19 11.57 3.26 16.41
CA ILE A 19 11.81 1.80 16.44
C ILE A 19 13.07 1.47 15.64
N SER A 20 13.20 1.96 14.42
CA SER A 20 14.38 1.76 13.57
C SER A 20 15.67 2.17 14.28
N ASN A 21 15.72 3.37 14.86
CA ASN A 21 16.89 3.86 15.58
C ASN A 21 17.22 3.01 16.82
N MET A 22 16.22 2.55 17.55
CA MET A 22 16.40 1.75 18.76
C MET A 22 16.95 0.37 18.42
N VAL A 23 16.35 -0.32 17.45
CA VAL A 23 16.78 -1.65 16.99
C VAL A 23 18.19 -1.59 16.42
N SER A 24 18.49 -0.59 15.60
CA SER A 24 19.83 -0.39 15.03
C SER A 24 20.88 -0.25 16.13
N LYS A 25 20.62 0.53 17.16
CA LYS A 25 21.54 0.71 18.30
C LYS A 25 21.72 -0.59 19.09
N ALA A 26 20.66 -1.34 19.36
CA ALA A 26 20.73 -2.61 20.06
C ALA A 26 21.59 -3.62 19.29
N VAL A 27 21.34 -3.80 18.00
CA VAL A 27 22.13 -4.70 17.15
C VAL A 27 23.59 -4.27 17.07
N MET A 28 23.88 -2.98 16.85
CA MET A 28 25.26 -2.48 16.77
C MET A 28 26.04 -2.58 18.09
N SER A 29 25.34 -2.50 19.22
CA SER A 29 25.96 -2.67 20.54
C SER A 29 26.12 -4.14 20.96
N GLY A 30 25.54 -5.08 20.20
CA GLY A 30 25.49 -6.50 20.56
C GLY A 30 24.58 -6.78 21.77
N SER A 31 23.61 -5.91 22.01
CA SER A 31 22.61 -6.07 23.08
C SER A 31 21.53 -7.06 22.63
N ASP A 32 21.11 -7.92 23.55
CA ASP A 32 20.06 -8.94 23.33
C ASP A 32 18.74 -8.42 23.92
N GLU A 33 18.26 -7.31 23.35
CA GLU A 33 17.06 -6.62 23.88
C GLU A 33 15.77 -7.03 23.15
N PHE A 34 15.87 -7.46 21.90
CA PHE A 34 14.71 -7.70 21.04
C PHE A 34 14.83 -9.01 20.27
N ASP A 35 13.80 -9.88 20.39
CA ASP A 35 13.67 -11.09 19.61
C ASP A 35 12.90 -10.82 18.31
N LEU A 36 11.88 -9.93 18.36
CA LEU A 36 10.99 -9.66 17.24
C LEU A 36 10.61 -8.18 17.18
N VAL A 37 10.58 -7.63 15.98
CA VAL A 37 10.22 -6.23 15.73
C VAL A 37 8.97 -6.18 14.87
N PHE A 38 7.95 -5.46 15.33
CA PHE A 38 6.79 -5.09 14.55
C PHE A 38 6.93 -3.63 14.14
N GLY A 39 7.06 -3.39 12.86
CA GLY A 39 7.26 -2.05 12.31
C GLY A 39 6.56 -1.88 10.97
N GLN A 40 6.55 -0.66 10.49
CA GLN A 40 6.04 -0.36 9.17
C GLN A 40 7.05 -0.84 8.12
N MET A 41 6.61 -1.63 7.15
CA MET A 41 7.50 -2.26 6.15
C MET A 41 8.34 -1.23 5.39
N TYR A 42 7.77 -0.09 5.06
CA TYR A 42 8.45 1.01 4.36
C TYR A 42 9.72 1.49 5.11
N GLU A 43 9.62 1.71 6.42
CA GLU A 43 10.78 2.13 7.24
C GLU A 43 11.76 0.97 7.46
N SER A 44 11.23 -0.21 7.74
CA SER A 44 12.03 -1.42 8.01
C SER A 44 12.81 -1.90 6.79
N ALA A 45 12.38 -1.60 5.57
CA ALA A 45 13.09 -1.99 4.35
C ALA A 45 14.50 -1.37 4.27
N ARG A 46 14.67 -0.13 4.74
CA ARG A 46 15.98 0.51 4.81
C ARG A 46 16.89 -0.17 5.83
N ASP A 47 16.34 -0.56 6.98
CA ASP A 47 17.07 -1.24 8.04
C ASP A 47 17.48 -2.65 7.61
N ALA A 48 16.62 -3.35 6.87
CA ALA A 48 16.90 -4.63 6.27
C ALA A 48 18.14 -4.60 5.36
N GLN A 49 18.27 -3.56 4.53
CA GLN A 49 19.45 -3.38 3.66
C GLN A 49 20.73 -3.15 4.44
N SER A 50 20.65 -2.64 5.66
CA SER A 50 21.80 -2.44 6.55
C SER A 50 22.23 -3.69 7.30
N GLY A 51 21.55 -4.83 7.08
CA GLY A 51 21.91 -6.12 7.69
C GLY A 51 21.53 -6.22 9.16
N ILE A 52 20.55 -5.45 9.61
CA ILE A 52 20.10 -5.42 11.01
C ILE A 52 19.21 -6.62 11.33
N PHE A 53 18.49 -7.14 10.34
CA PHE A 53 17.55 -8.24 10.51
C PHE A 53 18.14 -9.58 10.03
N LEU A 54 17.67 -10.67 10.65
CA LEU A 54 17.95 -12.01 10.18
C LEU A 54 17.15 -12.34 8.92
N ASP A 55 17.72 -13.17 8.08
CA ASP A 55 17.01 -13.72 6.91
C ASP A 55 15.98 -14.76 7.35
N TRP A 56 14.70 -14.47 7.13
CA TRP A 56 13.60 -15.37 7.48
C TRP A 56 13.71 -16.75 6.83
N ASN A 57 14.37 -16.88 5.68
CA ASN A 57 14.63 -18.18 5.05
C ASN A 57 15.51 -19.08 5.91
N THR A 58 16.23 -18.54 6.86
CA THR A 58 17.12 -19.28 7.78
C THR A 58 16.46 -19.61 9.12
N ILE A 59 15.26 -19.07 9.39
CA ILE A 59 14.56 -19.29 10.66
C ILE A 59 13.88 -20.68 10.64
N PRO A 60 14.18 -21.56 11.60
CA PRO A 60 13.59 -22.90 11.61
C PRO A 60 12.07 -22.83 11.87
N TYR A 61 11.34 -23.83 11.37
CA TYR A 61 9.90 -24.01 11.56
C TYR A 61 9.01 -22.93 10.91
N VAL A 62 9.56 -22.06 10.10
CA VAL A 62 8.80 -21.10 9.27
C VAL A 62 8.50 -21.76 7.92
N ASP A 63 7.25 -21.74 7.52
CA ASP A 63 6.74 -22.29 6.26
C ASP A 63 5.85 -21.25 5.59
N PHE A 64 6.41 -20.53 4.62
CA PHE A 64 5.72 -19.47 3.89
C PHE A 64 4.60 -19.95 2.98
N ASP A 65 4.45 -21.25 2.75
CA ASP A 65 3.32 -21.81 2.01
C ASP A 65 2.02 -21.84 2.85
N LYS A 66 2.12 -21.58 4.13
CA LYS A 66 0.94 -21.50 5.00
C LYS A 66 0.02 -20.34 4.64
N PRO A 67 -1.31 -20.51 4.79
CA PRO A 67 -2.29 -19.54 4.32
C PRO A 67 -2.28 -18.20 5.07
N TRP A 68 -1.68 -18.15 6.26
CA TRP A 68 -1.59 -16.92 7.05
C TRP A 68 -0.46 -15.97 6.65
N TYR A 69 0.43 -16.37 5.74
CA TYR A 69 1.42 -15.46 5.15
C TYR A 69 0.89 -14.82 3.87
N VAL A 70 1.21 -13.57 3.67
CA VAL A 70 0.92 -12.85 2.42
C VAL A 70 1.79 -13.43 1.30
N LYS A 71 1.16 -13.96 0.25
CA LYS A 71 1.87 -14.70 -0.80
C LYS A 71 2.86 -13.86 -1.61
N SER A 72 2.55 -12.58 -1.79
CA SER A 72 3.44 -11.64 -2.48
C SER A 72 4.65 -11.20 -1.65
N ILE A 73 4.80 -11.70 -0.41
CA ILE A 73 5.95 -11.29 0.44
C ILE A 73 7.29 -11.70 -0.16
N SER A 74 7.34 -12.75 -0.97
CA SER A 74 8.54 -13.17 -1.69
C SER A 74 9.06 -12.08 -2.63
N ASP A 75 8.19 -11.20 -3.12
CA ASP A 75 8.55 -10.08 -4.00
C ASP A 75 9.35 -9.00 -3.25
N ALA A 76 9.29 -9.02 -1.92
CA ALA A 76 10.09 -8.15 -1.06
C ALA A 76 11.50 -8.70 -0.76
N ALA A 77 11.84 -9.89 -1.28
CA ALA A 77 13.18 -10.45 -1.11
C ALA A 77 14.23 -9.66 -1.91
N VAL A 78 15.37 -9.38 -1.30
CA VAL A 78 16.48 -8.68 -1.94
C VAL A 78 17.70 -9.60 -1.94
N GLY A 79 18.25 -9.86 -3.12
CA GLY A 79 19.38 -10.79 -3.26
C GLY A 79 19.07 -12.20 -2.75
N GLY A 80 17.83 -12.66 -2.86
CA GLY A 80 17.35 -13.95 -2.38
C GLY A 80 17.13 -14.05 -0.87
N LYS A 81 17.27 -12.95 -0.13
CA LYS A 81 17.07 -12.90 1.31
C LYS A 81 15.75 -12.20 1.66
N LEU A 82 14.99 -12.80 2.54
CA LEU A 82 13.72 -12.27 3.01
C LEU A 82 13.88 -11.74 4.44
N TYR A 83 13.97 -10.43 4.59
CA TYR A 83 14.17 -9.79 5.89
C TYR A 83 12.86 -9.33 6.55
N LEU A 84 11.82 -9.13 5.76
CA LEU A 84 10.53 -8.62 6.19
C LEU A 84 9.44 -9.61 5.81
N ILE A 85 8.48 -9.81 6.69
CA ILE A 85 7.31 -10.65 6.40
C ILE A 85 6.03 -9.91 6.76
N GLU A 86 4.96 -10.27 6.08
CA GLU A 86 3.62 -9.81 6.39
C GLU A 86 2.71 -11.04 6.58
N SER A 87 1.89 -11.00 7.62
CA SER A 87 1.03 -12.12 7.95
C SER A 87 -0.20 -11.68 8.74
N GLU A 88 -1.14 -12.60 8.94
CA GLU A 88 -2.33 -12.37 9.77
C GLU A 88 -2.02 -12.06 11.25
N LEU A 89 -0.76 -12.18 11.69
CA LEU A 89 -0.31 -11.68 13.00
C LEU A 89 -0.32 -10.15 13.06
N CYS A 90 -0.23 -9.48 11.92
CA CYS A 90 -0.17 -8.03 11.84
C CYS A 90 -1.54 -7.45 11.56
N LEU A 91 -2.20 -6.91 12.58
CA LEU A 91 -3.50 -6.24 12.41
C LEU A 91 -3.41 -5.06 11.43
N GLY A 92 -2.24 -4.44 11.31
CA GLY A 92 -1.95 -3.36 10.35
C GLY A 92 -2.21 -3.75 8.90
N TYR A 93 -2.02 -5.01 8.54
CA TYR A 93 -2.34 -5.53 7.21
C TYR A 93 -3.80 -5.26 6.81
N PHE A 94 -4.73 -5.47 7.74
CA PHE A 94 -6.15 -5.20 7.50
C PHE A 94 -6.51 -3.72 7.66
N GLN A 95 -5.91 -3.03 8.62
CA GLN A 95 -6.22 -1.64 8.92
C GLN A 95 -5.69 -0.66 7.88
N GLN A 96 -4.61 -1.01 7.18
CA GLN A 96 -3.97 -0.16 6.18
C GLN A 96 -4.33 -0.56 4.74
N THR A 97 -5.34 -1.41 4.56
CA THR A 97 -5.85 -1.75 3.23
C THR A 97 -6.38 -0.51 2.53
N TRP A 98 -5.87 -0.25 1.35
CA TRP A 98 -6.36 0.84 0.51
C TRP A 98 -7.74 0.49 -0.04
N MET A 99 -8.65 1.42 0.10
CA MET A 99 -10.02 1.25 -0.38
C MET A 99 -10.55 2.54 -0.99
N MET A 100 -11.45 2.40 -1.96
CA MET A 100 -12.20 3.48 -2.52
C MET A 100 -13.62 3.46 -1.94
N LEU A 101 -14.03 4.58 -1.39
CA LEU A 101 -15.39 4.78 -0.87
C LEU A 101 -16.19 5.60 -1.88
N TYR A 102 -17.48 5.35 -2.01
CA TYR A 102 -18.37 6.21 -2.79
C TYR A 102 -19.66 6.52 -2.05
N ASN A 103 -20.18 7.70 -2.32
CA ASN A 103 -21.44 8.16 -1.75
C ASN A 103 -22.61 7.61 -2.57
N LYS A 104 -23.31 6.59 -2.05
CA LYS A 104 -24.44 5.94 -2.71
C LYS A 104 -25.58 6.90 -3.01
N THR A 105 -25.91 7.79 -2.05
CA THR A 105 -26.99 8.77 -2.22
C THR A 105 -26.67 9.69 -3.40
N LYS A 106 -25.43 10.17 -3.50
CA LYS A 106 -25.03 11.02 -4.61
C LYS A 106 -24.99 10.26 -5.94
N ALA A 107 -24.55 9.01 -5.94
CA ALA A 107 -24.61 8.17 -7.13
C ALA A 107 -26.04 7.97 -7.64
N ASP A 108 -27.00 7.75 -6.72
CA ASP A 108 -28.42 7.62 -7.05
C ASP A 108 -28.99 8.95 -7.58
N GLU A 109 -28.63 10.10 -6.99
CA GLU A 109 -29.04 11.43 -7.45
C GLU A 109 -28.53 11.75 -8.87
N LEU A 110 -27.30 11.33 -9.19
CA LEU A 110 -26.74 11.47 -10.55
C LEU A 110 -27.47 10.60 -11.58
N GLY A 111 -27.99 9.46 -11.16
CA GLY A 111 -28.87 8.59 -11.96
C GLY A 111 -28.20 7.83 -13.10
N ASN A 112 -26.93 8.06 -13.37
CA ASN A 112 -26.16 7.43 -14.45
C ASN A 112 -24.98 6.59 -13.95
N ILE A 113 -24.82 6.42 -12.64
CA ILE A 113 -23.75 5.59 -12.06
C ILE A 113 -24.23 4.12 -12.03
N PRO A 114 -23.49 3.22 -12.66
CA PRO A 114 -23.84 1.80 -12.70
C PRO A 114 -23.61 1.12 -11.34
N ASP A 115 -24.00 -0.15 -11.23
CA ASP A 115 -23.67 -0.97 -10.04
C ASP A 115 -22.15 -1.22 -9.96
N LEU A 116 -21.47 -0.39 -9.20
CA LEU A 116 -20.01 -0.44 -9.05
C LEU A 116 -19.53 -1.76 -8.41
N TYR A 117 -20.34 -2.37 -7.54
CA TYR A 117 -20.00 -3.67 -6.94
C TYR A 117 -20.02 -4.79 -7.97
N GLN A 118 -20.99 -4.75 -8.89
CA GLN A 118 -21.06 -5.75 -9.95
C GLN A 118 -19.90 -5.58 -10.93
N ILE A 119 -19.57 -4.35 -11.30
CA ILE A 119 -18.41 -4.05 -12.16
C ILE A 119 -17.10 -4.60 -11.56
N VAL A 120 -16.88 -4.38 -10.26
CA VAL A 120 -15.68 -4.92 -9.58
C VAL A 120 -15.68 -6.45 -9.61
N LYS A 121 -16.81 -7.10 -9.33
CA LYS A 121 -16.93 -8.57 -9.38
C LYS A 121 -16.66 -9.15 -10.75
N ASP A 122 -17.05 -8.44 -11.79
CA ASP A 122 -16.85 -8.83 -13.18
C ASP A 122 -15.45 -8.48 -13.74
N GLY A 123 -14.58 -7.89 -12.89
CA GLY A 123 -13.24 -7.47 -13.28
C GLY A 123 -13.19 -6.24 -14.19
N GLY A 124 -14.29 -5.49 -14.29
CA GLY A 124 -14.44 -4.32 -15.18
C GLY A 124 -14.00 -2.99 -14.53
N TRP A 125 -13.52 -2.99 -13.29
CA TRP A 125 -13.07 -1.77 -12.63
C TRP A 125 -11.69 -1.35 -13.13
N THR A 126 -11.60 -0.19 -13.77
CA THR A 126 -10.36 0.37 -14.35
C THR A 126 -10.22 1.86 -14.02
N LEU A 127 -9.00 2.40 -14.17
CA LEU A 127 -8.76 3.84 -14.04
C LEU A 127 -9.51 4.65 -15.10
N ASP A 128 -9.60 4.13 -16.34
CA ASP A 128 -10.37 4.77 -17.41
C ASP A 128 -11.86 4.87 -17.06
N LEU A 129 -12.41 3.81 -16.47
CA LEU A 129 -13.80 3.84 -16.02
C LEU A 129 -13.98 4.85 -14.88
N LEU A 130 -13.07 4.91 -13.91
CA LEU A 130 -13.10 5.91 -12.86
C LEU A 130 -13.08 7.31 -13.46
N ASN A 131 -12.18 7.57 -14.41
CA ASN A 131 -12.08 8.85 -15.10
C ASN A 131 -13.38 9.22 -15.82
N GLN A 132 -14.02 8.26 -16.51
CA GLN A 132 -15.31 8.46 -17.18
C GLN A 132 -16.46 8.74 -16.21
N LEU A 133 -16.53 8.01 -15.09
CA LEU A 133 -17.61 8.14 -14.12
C LEU A 133 -17.53 9.45 -13.32
N THR A 134 -16.35 10.04 -13.20
CA THR A 134 -16.10 11.26 -12.46
C THR A 134 -16.08 12.51 -13.33
N ALA A 135 -15.99 12.34 -14.65
CA ALA A 135 -16.01 13.45 -15.60
C ALA A 135 -17.31 14.26 -15.48
N ASP A 136 -17.20 15.59 -15.50
CA ASP A 136 -18.31 16.54 -15.48
C ASP A 136 -19.24 16.45 -14.24
N VAL A 137 -18.76 15.83 -13.15
CA VAL A 137 -19.56 15.67 -11.92
C VAL A 137 -19.41 16.88 -10.97
N TYR A 138 -18.41 17.74 -11.19
CA TYR A 138 -18.19 18.94 -10.36
C TYR A 138 -19.45 19.81 -10.23
N GLN A 139 -19.73 20.29 -9.01
CA GLN A 139 -20.79 21.25 -8.72
C GLN A 139 -20.28 22.31 -7.74
N ASP A 140 -20.37 23.57 -8.15
CA ASP A 140 -20.18 24.71 -7.27
C ASP A 140 -21.43 24.83 -6.35
N LEU A 141 -21.28 24.46 -5.08
CA LEU A 141 -22.40 24.40 -4.14
C LEU A 141 -22.72 25.75 -3.47
N ASN A 142 -21.72 26.63 -3.36
CA ASN A 142 -21.85 27.92 -2.72
C ASN A 142 -22.07 29.07 -3.72
N GLY A 143 -21.87 28.85 -5.01
CA GLY A 143 -22.10 29.82 -6.10
C GLY A 143 -21.03 30.89 -6.21
N ASP A 144 -19.82 30.69 -5.65
CA ASP A 144 -18.74 31.66 -5.66
C ASP A 144 -17.80 31.54 -6.85
N THR A 145 -17.96 30.50 -7.66
CA THR A 145 -17.13 30.18 -8.85
C THR A 145 -15.68 29.82 -8.53
N VAL A 146 -15.34 29.60 -7.27
CA VAL A 146 -14.02 29.17 -6.81
C VAL A 146 -14.08 27.68 -6.51
N ARG A 147 -13.18 26.88 -7.08
CA ARG A 147 -13.07 25.46 -6.75
C ARG A 147 -12.34 25.29 -5.43
N ASP A 148 -13.04 24.83 -4.40
CA ASP A 148 -12.48 24.60 -3.07
C ASP A 148 -13.18 23.43 -2.34
N ASP A 149 -12.88 23.25 -1.05
CA ASP A 149 -13.39 22.15 -0.22
C ASP A 149 -14.87 22.27 0.17
N THR A 150 -15.54 23.36 -0.22
CA THR A 150 -16.97 23.53 -0.04
C THR A 150 -17.82 23.02 -1.21
N ASP A 151 -17.16 22.57 -2.28
CA ASP A 151 -17.79 22.12 -3.51
C ASP A 151 -17.95 20.58 -3.57
N PHE A 152 -18.67 20.14 -4.59
CA PHE A 152 -18.86 18.74 -4.85
C PHE A 152 -17.97 18.29 -6.04
N TYR A 153 -17.21 17.21 -5.81
CA TYR A 153 -16.30 16.63 -6.78
C TYR A 153 -16.68 15.18 -7.10
N GLY A 154 -16.42 14.77 -8.33
CA GLY A 154 -16.60 13.39 -8.76
C GLY A 154 -15.61 12.43 -8.12
N PHE A 155 -14.40 12.92 -7.83
CA PHE A 155 -13.38 12.18 -7.10
C PHE A 155 -12.57 13.13 -6.21
N ALA A 156 -12.24 12.65 -5.02
CA ALA A 156 -11.32 13.33 -4.12
C ALA A 156 -10.42 12.30 -3.43
N GLY A 157 -9.19 12.68 -3.19
CA GLY A 157 -8.22 11.83 -2.50
C GLY A 157 -7.19 12.63 -1.73
N THR A 158 -6.59 12.04 -0.72
CA THR A 158 -5.51 12.68 0.03
C THR A 158 -4.26 12.74 -0.86
N PRO A 159 -3.74 13.93 -1.18
CA PRO A 159 -2.57 14.05 -2.02
C PRO A 159 -1.34 13.43 -1.35
N GLY A 160 -0.47 12.83 -2.14
CA GLY A 160 0.81 12.28 -1.66
C GLY A 160 1.21 10.96 -2.31
N GLY A 161 2.42 10.51 -1.98
CA GLY A 161 3.00 9.30 -2.55
C GLY A 161 2.20 8.03 -2.28
N CYS A 162 1.44 8.00 -1.18
CA CYS A 162 0.59 6.87 -0.87
C CYS A 162 -0.57 6.70 -1.86
N LEU A 163 -1.26 7.79 -2.23
CA LEU A 163 -2.34 7.73 -3.23
C LEU A 163 -1.80 7.29 -4.59
N LEU A 164 -0.66 7.85 -5.00
CA LEU A 164 0.03 7.44 -6.22
C LEU A 164 0.35 5.94 -6.19
N ALA A 165 0.94 5.44 -5.10
CA ALA A 165 1.26 4.03 -4.95
C ALA A 165 0.01 3.14 -5.02
N ALA A 166 -1.10 3.52 -4.35
CA ALA A 166 -2.34 2.76 -4.37
C ALA A 166 -2.89 2.58 -5.79
N PHE A 167 -2.90 3.65 -6.59
CA PHE A 167 -3.33 3.58 -8.00
C PHE A 167 -2.36 2.75 -8.86
N MET A 168 -1.07 2.96 -8.71
CA MET A 168 -0.07 2.21 -9.48
C MET A 168 -0.16 0.71 -9.18
N TYR A 169 -0.14 0.32 -7.92
CA TYR A 169 -0.23 -1.10 -7.55
C TYR A 169 -1.60 -1.69 -7.87
N GLY A 170 -2.68 -0.93 -7.69
CA GLY A 170 -4.03 -1.35 -8.07
C GLY A 170 -4.18 -1.61 -9.57
N ALA A 171 -3.44 -0.91 -10.40
CA ALA A 171 -3.36 -1.11 -11.85
C ALA A 171 -2.26 -2.11 -12.25
N ASP A 172 -1.65 -2.80 -11.30
CA ASP A 172 -0.51 -3.72 -11.50
C ASP A 172 0.66 -3.05 -12.25
N ALA A 173 0.90 -1.75 -12.00
CA ALA A 173 2.06 -1.03 -12.48
C ALA A 173 3.15 -1.06 -11.40
N LYS A 174 4.31 -1.59 -11.75
CA LYS A 174 5.43 -1.74 -10.83
C LYS A 174 6.47 -0.66 -11.07
N ILE A 175 7.05 -0.14 -9.99
CA ILE A 175 8.20 0.78 -10.07
C ILE A 175 9.49 -0.02 -10.25
N ALA A 176 9.56 -1.18 -9.60
CA ALA A 176 10.66 -2.11 -9.68
C ALA A 176 10.19 -3.54 -9.37
N GLU A 177 10.94 -4.53 -9.80
CA GLU A 177 10.74 -5.92 -9.40
C GLU A 177 12.09 -6.63 -9.23
N VAL A 178 12.07 -7.78 -8.57
CA VAL A 178 13.25 -8.66 -8.47
C VAL A 178 13.21 -9.62 -9.65
N ASN A 179 14.23 -9.55 -10.51
CA ASN A 179 14.33 -10.42 -11.69
C ASN A 179 14.79 -11.85 -11.33
N THR A 180 14.85 -12.71 -12.32
CA THR A 180 15.26 -14.13 -12.15
C THR A 180 16.70 -14.32 -11.67
N ASN A 181 17.54 -13.28 -11.78
CA ASN A 181 18.90 -13.28 -11.26
C ASN A 181 18.99 -12.74 -9.81
N LEU A 182 17.85 -12.50 -9.17
CA LEU A 182 17.71 -11.91 -7.84
C LEU A 182 18.23 -10.46 -7.75
N GLU A 183 18.22 -9.73 -8.85
CA GLU A 183 18.61 -8.34 -8.94
C GLU A 183 17.36 -7.45 -9.05
N VAL A 184 17.43 -6.25 -8.48
CA VAL A 184 16.35 -5.29 -8.58
C VAL A 184 16.39 -4.62 -9.96
N GLU A 185 15.34 -4.82 -10.74
CA GLU A 185 15.13 -4.18 -12.04
C GLU A 185 14.12 -3.03 -11.91
N GLN A 186 14.45 -1.87 -12.45
CA GLN A 186 13.56 -0.71 -12.46
C GLN A 186 12.57 -0.80 -13.62
N LEU A 187 11.30 -0.58 -13.34
CA LEU A 187 10.20 -0.65 -14.31
C LEU A 187 9.42 0.67 -14.43
N ILE A 188 9.94 1.74 -13.84
CA ILE A 188 9.25 3.03 -13.80
C ILE A 188 9.03 3.64 -15.20
N ASP A 189 9.88 3.32 -16.15
CA ASP A 189 9.84 3.75 -17.55
C ASP A 189 9.17 2.70 -18.47
N SER A 190 8.61 1.64 -17.92
CA SER A 190 7.85 0.67 -18.71
C SER A 190 6.61 1.31 -19.32
N GLU A 191 6.21 0.84 -20.51
CA GLU A 191 5.00 1.31 -21.20
C GLU A 191 3.77 1.24 -20.30
N LYS A 192 3.62 0.16 -19.54
CA LYS A 192 2.51 -0.01 -18.60
C LYS A 192 2.52 1.07 -17.51
N THR A 193 3.66 1.31 -16.87
CA THR A 193 3.78 2.32 -15.83
C THR A 193 3.50 3.72 -16.39
N LEU A 194 4.04 4.05 -17.55
CA LEU A 194 3.80 5.34 -18.20
C LEU A 194 2.33 5.53 -18.58
N ASN A 195 1.65 4.50 -19.07
CA ASN A 195 0.21 4.56 -19.37
C ASN A 195 -0.62 4.81 -18.11
N VAL A 196 -0.34 4.10 -17.02
CA VAL A 196 -1.02 4.31 -15.73
C VAL A 196 -0.82 5.74 -15.23
N LEU A 197 0.42 6.25 -15.27
CA LEU A 197 0.73 7.62 -14.87
C LEU A 197 0.02 8.66 -15.75
N SER A 198 -0.10 8.40 -17.05
CA SER A 198 -0.84 9.26 -17.98
C SER A 198 -2.32 9.32 -17.62
N THR A 199 -2.97 8.17 -17.41
CA THR A 199 -4.38 8.11 -17.00
C THR A 199 -4.62 8.77 -15.64
N MET A 200 -3.70 8.61 -14.70
CA MET A 200 -3.75 9.32 -13.41
C MET A 200 -3.60 10.84 -13.59
N SER A 201 -2.72 11.27 -14.48
CA SER A 201 -2.57 12.69 -14.80
C SER A 201 -3.86 13.27 -15.40
N GLU A 202 -4.53 12.53 -16.26
CA GLU A 202 -5.85 12.92 -16.78
C GLU A 202 -6.88 13.04 -15.64
N LEU A 203 -6.97 12.03 -14.78
CA LEU A 203 -7.90 12.03 -13.64
C LEU A 203 -7.69 13.23 -12.72
N PHE A 204 -6.46 13.57 -12.37
CA PHE A 204 -6.18 14.59 -11.35
C PHE A 204 -6.05 16.02 -11.89
N TYR A 205 -5.73 16.20 -13.16
CA TYR A 205 -5.40 17.52 -13.69
C TYR A 205 -6.22 17.96 -14.90
N THR A 206 -6.87 17.03 -15.59
CA THR A 206 -7.60 17.33 -16.83
C THR A 206 -9.08 17.03 -16.73
N ASN A 207 -9.45 16.09 -15.86
CA ASN A 207 -10.84 15.73 -15.62
C ASN A 207 -11.60 16.90 -15.00
N SER A 208 -12.72 17.31 -15.61
CA SER A 208 -13.53 18.43 -15.17
C SER A 208 -14.26 18.18 -13.85
N GLY A 209 -14.37 16.93 -13.42
CA GLY A 209 -15.07 16.53 -12.20
C GLY A 209 -14.16 16.33 -10.96
N THR A 210 -12.85 16.55 -11.10
CA THR A 210 -11.88 16.37 -10.01
C THR A 210 -11.17 17.64 -9.63
#